data_0d5b00a5b1d25df76af7e7d9c96a58bd
#
_entry.id   0d5b00a5b1d25df76af7e7d9c96a58bd
#
_cell.length_a   1.000
_cell.length_b   1.000
_cell.length_c   1.000
_cell.angle_alpha   90.00
_cell.angle_beta   90.00
_cell.angle_gamma   90.00
#
_symmetry.space_group_name_H-M   'P 1'
#
loop_
_entity.id
_entity.type
_entity.pdbx_description
1 polymer ?
#
loop_
_entity_poly.entity_id
_entity_poly.type
_entity_poly.pdbx_seq_one_letter_code
_entity_poly.pdbx_strand_id
1 'polypeptide(L)'
;MKIARMLSILGLPIVLSFLFEPIASAQVVIVGEPPTITHAFAPEKGSYAHGYIWKIYIEAEAGDAPMDKIAAVVEQDSGGAYPIEWINLKSQYQKQLKGYIQWNMRSSTGNLQDGTTISLRVSILDKMKSESNKAVFYFTVETGVKDQSKLPAPFDQGDIPRLGYIKIDLRSPGGNR
;
A
#
# COMPACT_ATOMS: atom_id res chain seq x y z
N MET A 1 85.48 -24.50 -48.63
CA MET A 1 84.57 -23.41 -48.40
C MET A 1 83.17 -23.98 -48.17
N LYS A 2 82.69 -24.14 -46.93
CA LYS A 2 81.35 -24.64 -46.62
C LYS A 2 80.63 -23.56 -45.79
N ILE A 3 79.62 -23.00 -46.38
CA ILE A 3 78.80 -21.96 -45.73
C ILE A 3 77.69 -22.68 -44.94
N ALA A 4 77.71 -22.57 -43.64
CA ALA A 4 76.64 -23.03 -42.73
C ALA A 4 75.50 -22.01 -42.67
N ARG A 5 74.29 -22.42 -43.05
CA ARG A 5 73.04 -21.62 -42.85
C ARG A 5 72.51 -21.88 -41.51
N MET A 6 72.43 -20.81 -40.70
CA MET A 6 71.83 -20.79 -39.38
C MET A 6 70.35 -20.54 -39.57
N LEU A 7 69.49 -21.49 -39.15
CA LEU A 7 68.03 -21.37 -39.18
C LEU A 7 67.58 -20.82 -37.82
N SER A 8 67.11 -19.58 -37.81
CA SER A 8 66.54 -18.96 -36.64
C SER A 8 65.07 -19.31 -36.51
N ILE A 9 64.71 -20.09 -35.49
CA ILE A 9 63.31 -20.42 -35.15
C ILE A 9 62.80 -19.38 -34.23
N LEU A 10 61.91 -18.49 -34.74
CA LEU A 10 61.16 -17.51 -33.96
C LEU A 10 60.04 -18.25 -33.21
N GLY A 11 60.19 -18.51 -31.94
CA GLY A 11 59.15 -19.01 -31.07
C GLY A 11 58.15 -17.90 -30.74
N LEU A 12 56.90 -18.07 -31.20
CA LEU A 12 55.77 -17.20 -30.90
C LEU A 12 55.16 -17.59 -29.52
N PRO A 13 55.12 -16.74 -28.48
CA PRO A 13 54.46 -17.07 -27.21
C PRO A 13 52.94 -16.99 -27.42
N ILE A 14 52.24 -18.12 -27.28
CA ILE A 14 50.78 -18.16 -27.19
C ILE A 14 50.40 -17.66 -25.80
N VAL A 15 49.91 -16.43 -25.72
CA VAL A 15 49.30 -15.88 -24.50
C VAL A 15 47.89 -16.45 -24.40
N LEU A 16 47.73 -17.45 -23.54
CA LEU A 16 46.43 -18.03 -23.22
C LEU A 16 45.71 -17.08 -22.23
N SER A 17 44.90 -16.16 -22.77
CA SER A 17 44.06 -15.27 -21.99
C SER A 17 42.89 -16.09 -21.41
N PHE A 18 43.01 -16.48 -20.14
CA PHE A 18 41.87 -16.99 -19.39
C PHE A 18 40.89 -15.85 -19.15
N LEU A 19 39.78 -15.83 -19.88
CA LEU A 19 38.63 -14.98 -19.61
C LEU A 19 37.97 -15.52 -18.34
N PHE A 20 38.30 -14.91 -17.21
CA PHE A 20 37.54 -15.06 -15.97
C PHE A 20 36.20 -14.35 -16.17
N GLU A 21 35.15 -15.08 -16.53
CA GLU A 21 33.81 -14.56 -16.43
C GLU A 21 33.43 -14.42 -14.94
N PRO A 22 33.04 -13.23 -14.47
CA PRO A 22 32.56 -13.09 -13.11
C PRO A 22 31.26 -13.89 -12.98
N ILE A 23 31.27 -14.93 -12.15
CA ILE A 23 30.06 -15.65 -11.75
C ILE A 23 29.21 -14.64 -10.98
N ALA A 24 28.17 -14.10 -11.63
CA ALA A 24 27.18 -13.28 -10.98
C ALA A 24 26.48 -14.15 -9.94
N SER A 25 26.85 -13.97 -8.66
CA SER A 25 26.13 -14.56 -7.54
C SER A 25 24.73 -13.96 -7.52
N ALA A 26 23.73 -14.71 -7.96
CA ALA A 26 22.34 -14.37 -7.74
C ALA A 26 22.09 -14.37 -6.25
N GLN A 27 21.96 -13.19 -5.64
CA GLN A 27 21.48 -13.06 -4.28
C GLN A 27 20.03 -13.54 -4.24
N VAL A 28 19.80 -14.67 -3.58
CA VAL A 28 18.45 -15.09 -3.21
C VAL A 28 17.95 -14.12 -2.16
N VAL A 29 17.13 -13.16 -2.57
CA VAL A 29 16.39 -12.32 -1.63
C VAL A 29 15.30 -13.21 -1.03
N ILE A 30 15.50 -13.67 0.19
CA ILE A 30 14.45 -14.33 0.96
C ILE A 30 13.45 -13.23 1.32
N VAL A 31 12.39 -13.10 0.54
CA VAL A 31 11.24 -12.26 0.87
C VAL A 31 10.45 -13.04 1.92
N GLY A 32 10.42 -12.54 3.15
CA GLY A 32 9.62 -13.14 4.22
C GLY A 32 8.12 -13.07 3.90
N GLU A 33 7.33 -13.83 4.64
CA GLU A 33 5.87 -13.81 4.51
C GLU A 33 5.32 -12.41 4.83
N PRO A 34 4.55 -11.78 3.91
CA PRO A 34 4.00 -10.44 4.13
C PRO A 34 2.87 -10.46 5.17
N PRO A 35 2.48 -9.30 5.73
CA PRO A 35 1.28 -9.18 6.56
C PRO A 35 0.03 -9.59 5.78
N THR A 36 -1.01 -9.99 6.48
CA THR A 36 -2.29 -10.38 5.85
C THR A 36 -3.46 -9.66 6.51
N ILE A 37 -4.26 -8.94 5.72
CA ILE A 37 -5.57 -8.43 6.15
C ILE A 37 -6.55 -9.61 6.10
N THR A 38 -7.05 -10.03 7.26
CA THR A 38 -7.94 -11.18 7.42
C THR A 38 -9.41 -10.79 7.30
N HIS A 39 -9.77 -9.61 7.84
CA HIS A 39 -11.12 -9.07 7.76
C HIS A 39 -11.09 -7.56 7.50
N ALA A 40 -12.03 -7.10 6.69
CA ALA A 40 -12.18 -5.68 6.39
C ALA A 40 -13.65 -5.34 6.13
N PHE A 41 -14.10 -4.18 6.62
CA PHE A 41 -15.46 -3.68 6.43
C PHE A 41 -15.49 -2.16 6.47
N ALA A 42 -16.30 -1.56 5.61
CA ALA A 42 -16.68 -0.15 5.71
C ALA A 42 -18.10 0.04 5.15
N PRO A 43 -18.91 1.01 5.67
CA PRO A 43 -20.16 1.40 5.06
C PRO A 43 -19.97 1.90 3.62
N GLU A 44 -20.84 1.47 2.70
CA GLU A 44 -20.74 1.82 1.28
C GLU A 44 -21.42 3.15 0.93
N LYS A 45 -22.31 3.63 1.79
CA LYS A 45 -23.13 4.82 1.55
C LYS A 45 -23.26 5.67 2.79
N GLY A 46 -23.36 6.98 2.59
CA GLY A 46 -23.62 7.92 3.67
C GLY A 46 -24.04 9.30 3.14
N SER A 47 -24.71 10.08 4.02
CA SER A 47 -25.11 11.45 3.71
C SER A 47 -24.04 12.45 4.08
N TYR A 48 -23.72 13.34 3.16
CA TYR A 48 -22.64 14.33 3.30
C TYR A 48 -23.13 15.72 3.74
N ALA A 49 -24.38 15.91 4.13
CA ALA A 49 -24.99 17.23 4.36
C ALA A 49 -24.16 18.20 5.24
N HIS A 50 -23.35 17.70 6.18
CA HIS A 50 -22.50 18.51 7.07
C HIS A 50 -21.11 17.90 7.29
N GLY A 51 -20.63 17.10 6.34
CA GLY A 51 -19.47 16.24 6.49
C GLY A 51 -19.87 14.83 6.96
N TYR A 52 -19.03 13.87 6.63
CA TYR A 52 -19.25 12.47 6.98
C TYR A 52 -18.03 11.88 7.68
N ILE A 53 -18.27 11.07 8.70
CA ILE A 53 -17.20 10.32 9.37
C ILE A 53 -17.27 8.89 8.86
N TRP A 54 -16.35 8.55 7.95
CA TRP A 54 -16.19 7.20 7.44
C TRP A 54 -15.26 6.40 8.33
N LYS A 55 -15.73 5.28 8.85
CA LYS A 55 -14.94 4.34 9.64
C LYS A 55 -14.67 3.10 8.82
N ILE A 56 -13.41 2.81 8.62
CA ILE A 56 -12.92 1.66 7.88
C ILE A 56 -12.33 0.67 8.86
N TYR A 57 -12.99 -0.45 9.08
CA TYR A 57 -12.61 -1.49 10.03
C TYR A 57 -11.71 -2.50 9.35
N ILE A 58 -10.62 -2.84 10.01
CA ILE A 58 -9.66 -3.83 9.53
C ILE A 58 -9.16 -4.72 10.67
N GLU A 59 -8.94 -5.98 10.35
CA GLU A 59 -8.24 -6.95 11.18
C GLU A 59 -7.11 -7.55 10.35
N ALA A 60 -5.91 -7.67 10.93
CA ALA A 60 -4.75 -8.16 10.22
C ALA A 60 -3.73 -8.80 11.16
N GLU A 61 -2.90 -9.64 10.58
CA GLU A 61 -1.82 -10.35 11.24
C GLU A 61 -0.50 -10.07 10.53
N ALA A 62 0.59 -10.00 11.31
CA ALA A 62 1.94 -9.91 10.77
C ALA A 62 2.34 -11.24 10.14
N GLY A 63 3.16 -11.18 9.09
CA GLY A 63 3.92 -12.31 8.60
C GLY A 63 5.22 -12.48 9.40
N ASP A 64 6.33 -12.64 8.69
CA ASP A 64 7.65 -12.84 9.32
C ASP A 64 8.20 -11.58 10.00
N ALA A 65 7.77 -10.40 9.56
CA ALA A 65 8.19 -9.12 10.13
C ALA A 65 7.02 -8.35 10.78
N PRO A 66 7.30 -7.56 11.84
CA PRO A 66 6.28 -6.73 12.47
C PRO A 66 5.68 -5.72 11.49
N MET A 67 4.36 -5.54 11.52
CA MET A 67 3.65 -4.49 10.78
C MET A 67 4.17 -3.10 11.21
N ASP A 68 4.36 -2.20 10.25
CA ASP A 68 4.93 -0.86 10.45
C ASP A 68 3.88 0.22 10.27
N LYS A 69 3.19 0.21 9.13
CA LYS A 69 2.23 1.24 8.77
C LYS A 69 1.15 0.76 7.82
N ILE A 70 0.05 1.48 7.81
CA ILE A 70 -1.05 1.30 6.87
C ILE A 70 -0.88 2.32 5.73
N ALA A 71 -1.03 1.89 4.49
CA ALA A 71 -1.16 2.72 3.32
C ALA A 71 -2.65 2.89 2.97
N ALA A 72 -3.11 4.12 2.83
CA ALA A 72 -4.45 4.43 2.36
C ALA A 72 -4.36 5.22 1.05
N VAL A 73 -4.87 4.64 -0.04
CA VAL A 73 -4.89 5.23 -1.37
C VAL A 73 -6.32 5.58 -1.72
N VAL A 74 -6.56 6.85 -1.96
CA VAL A 74 -7.89 7.40 -2.27
C VAL A 74 -7.95 7.82 -3.73
N GLU A 75 -9.02 7.44 -4.40
CA GLU A 75 -9.38 7.87 -5.74
C GLU A 75 -10.82 8.36 -5.74
N GLN A 76 -11.10 9.43 -6.46
CA GLN A 76 -12.42 10.03 -6.60
C GLN A 76 -12.77 10.14 -8.08
N ASP A 77 -13.92 9.67 -8.49
CA ASP A 77 -14.34 9.61 -9.90
C ASP A 77 -14.21 10.95 -10.64
N SER A 78 -14.50 12.04 -9.96
CA SER A 78 -14.44 13.40 -10.53
C SER A 78 -13.19 14.19 -10.14
N GLY A 79 -12.38 13.71 -9.19
CA GLY A 79 -11.27 14.46 -8.59
C GLY A 79 -9.88 13.87 -8.84
N GLY A 80 -9.81 12.65 -9.39
CA GLY A 80 -8.56 11.94 -9.62
C GLY A 80 -7.98 11.28 -8.36
N ALA A 81 -6.69 10.96 -8.42
CA ALA A 81 -5.97 10.31 -7.32
C ALA A 81 -5.37 11.32 -6.34
N TYR A 82 -5.29 10.91 -5.09
CA TYR A 82 -4.67 11.66 -4.00
C TYR A 82 -3.32 11.04 -3.62
N PRO A 83 -2.42 11.80 -2.98
CA PRO A 83 -1.20 11.23 -2.39
C PRO A 83 -1.55 10.12 -1.39
N ILE A 84 -0.67 9.13 -1.28
CA ILE A 84 -0.84 8.05 -0.30
C ILE A 84 -0.80 8.64 1.11
N GLU A 85 -1.82 8.37 1.91
CA GLU A 85 -1.82 8.67 3.33
C GLU A 85 -1.21 7.50 4.11
N TRP A 86 -0.21 7.80 4.94
CA TRP A 86 0.49 6.83 5.75
C TRP A 86 0.09 6.93 7.21
N ILE A 87 -0.35 5.82 7.80
CA ILE A 87 -0.75 5.73 9.20
C ILE A 87 0.25 4.81 9.91
N ASN A 88 1.11 5.37 10.76
CA ASN A 88 2.08 4.60 11.52
C ASN A 88 1.37 3.78 12.62
N LEU A 89 1.71 2.51 12.73
CA LEU A 89 1.17 1.61 13.73
C LEU A 89 1.92 1.74 15.06
N LYS A 90 1.15 1.83 16.16
CA LYS A 90 1.72 1.73 17.51
C LYS A 90 2.24 0.31 17.74
N SER A 91 3.22 0.16 18.63
CA SER A 91 3.89 -1.13 18.92
C SER A 91 2.93 -2.26 19.25
N GLN A 92 1.83 -1.96 19.95
CA GLN A 92 0.81 -2.94 20.31
C GLN A 92 0.06 -3.55 19.11
N TYR A 93 0.08 -2.89 17.94
CA TYR A 93 -0.59 -3.35 16.71
C TYR A 93 0.37 -3.97 15.69
N GLN A 94 1.65 -4.14 16.04
CA GLN A 94 2.65 -4.61 15.07
C GLN A 94 2.62 -6.10 14.78
N LYS A 95 2.01 -6.91 15.66
CA LYS A 95 1.85 -8.36 15.47
C LYS A 95 0.44 -8.74 15.02
N GLN A 96 -0.53 -8.19 15.69
CA GLN A 96 -1.95 -8.34 15.38
C GLN A 96 -2.62 -6.99 15.55
N LEU A 97 -3.49 -6.63 14.63
CA LEU A 97 -4.31 -5.45 14.74
C LEU A 97 -5.77 -5.78 14.50
N LYS A 98 -6.61 -5.15 15.30
CA LYS A 98 -8.05 -5.07 15.11
C LYS A 98 -8.48 -3.66 15.50
N GLY A 99 -9.04 -2.91 14.54
CA GLY A 99 -9.35 -1.52 14.79
C GLY A 99 -10.02 -0.85 13.60
N TYR A 100 -10.22 0.46 13.68
CA TYR A 100 -10.71 1.24 12.55
C TYR A 100 -9.82 2.44 12.24
N ILE A 101 -9.76 2.79 10.97
CA ILE A 101 -9.23 4.04 10.45
C ILE A 101 -10.42 5.00 10.35
N GLN A 102 -10.25 6.23 10.82
CA GLN A 102 -11.27 7.26 10.72
C GLN A 102 -10.91 8.24 9.61
N TRP A 103 -11.85 8.49 8.73
CA TRP A 103 -11.77 9.58 7.78
C TRP A 103 -12.89 10.57 8.00
N ASN A 104 -12.52 11.78 8.39
CA ASN A 104 -13.45 12.90 8.46
C ASN A 104 -13.50 13.50 7.04
N MET A 105 -14.42 12.98 6.22
CA MET A 105 -14.59 13.42 4.84
C MET A 105 -15.05 14.85 4.81
N ARG A 106 -14.21 15.72 4.28
CA ARG A 106 -14.51 17.15 4.07
C ARG A 106 -14.19 17.49 2.62
N SER A 107 -14.96 18.43 2.07
CA SER A 107 -14.62 19.06 0.80
C SER A 107 -14.07 20.45 1.07
N SER A 108 -12.93 20.77 0.47
CA SER A 108 -12.29 22.08 0.58
C SER A 108 -13.11 23.21 -0.06
N THR A 109 -14.08 22.89 -0.93
CA THR A 109 -14.84 23.84 -1.75
C THR A 109 -16.35 23.78 -1.54
N GLY A 110 -16.84 23.02 -0.55
CA GLY A 110 -18.26 22.88 -0.27
C GLY A 110 -18.75 21.44 -0.27
N ASN A 111 -19.99 21.22 -0.61
CA ASN A 111 -20.63 19.91 -0.58
C ASN A 111 -20.15 19.02 -1.73
N LEU A 112 -19.87 17.75 -1.44
CA LEU A 112 -19.75 16.73 -2.48
C LEU A 112 -21.12 16.56 -3.16
N GLN A 113 -21.09 16.36 -4.47
CA GLN A 113 -22.32 16.13 -5.21
C GLN A 113 -22.88 14.74 -4.87
N ASP A 114 -24.21 14.66 -4.85
CA ASP A 114 -24.94 13.40 -4.74
C ASP A 114 -24.51 12.47 -5.89
N GLY A 115 -24.28 11.20 -5.60
CA GLY A 115 -23.75 10.25 -6.57
C GLY A 115 -22.23 10.23 -6.69
N THR A 116 -21.49 11.15 -6.02
CA THR A 116 -20.00 11.08 -6.03
C THR A 116 -19.53 9.78 -5.42
N THR A 117 -18.73 9.02 -6.17
CA THR A 117 -18.12 7.77 -5.71
C THR A 117 -16.65 7.97 -5.40
N ILE A 118 -16.24 7.39 -4.30
CA ILE A 118 -14.88 7.40 -3.79
C ILE A 118 -14.44 5.96 -3.61
N SER A 119 -13.26 5.60 -4.11
CA SER A 119 -12.61 4.35 -3.79
C SER A 119 -11.47 4.57 -2.80
N LEU A 120 -11.37 3.67 -1.84
CA LEU A 120 -10.29 3.61 -0.87
C LEU A 120 -9.67 2.23 -0.92
N ARG A 121 -8.38 2.17 -1.19
CA ARG A 121 -7.58 0.95 -1.11
C ARG A 121 -6.67 1.03 0.10
N VAL A 122 -6.75 0.01 0.95
CA VAL A 122 -5.94 -0.13 2.18
C VAL A 122 -5.03 -1.33 2.06
N SER A 123 -3.76 -1.14 2.41
CA SER A 123 -2.77 -2.21 2.58
C SER A 123 -1.90 -1.93 3.80
N ILE A 124 -1.15 -2.94 4.25
CA ILE A 124 -0.26 -2.85 5.40
C ILE A 124 1.15 -3.17 4.94
N LEU A 125 2.11 -2.32 5.32
CA LEU A 125 3.52 -2.58 5.11
C LEU A 125 4.15 -3.02 6.43
N ASP A 126 5.02 -4.00 6.36
CA ASP A 126 5.87 -4.40 7.48
C ASP A 126 7.17 -3.58 7.53
N LYS A 127 8.03 -3.87 8.51
CA LYS A 127 9.34 -3.22 8.66
C LYS A 127 10.32 -3.59 7.55
N MET A 128 10.10 -4.70 6.86
CA MET A 128 10.89 -5.13 5.69
C MET A 128 10.35 -4.56 4.37
N LYS A 129 9.26 -3.77 4.42
CA LYS A 129 8.57 -3.17 3.27
C LYS A 129 7.79 -4.15 2.41
N SER A 130 7.52 -5.35 2.93
CA SER A 130 6.59 -6.28 2.30
C SER A 130 5.16 -5.75 2.48
N GLU A 131 4.37 -5.79 1.41
CA GLU A 131 3.01 -5.26 1.38
C GLU A 131 2.00 -6.42 1.48
N SER A 132 0.97 -6.25 2.31
CA SER A 132 -0.14 -7.19 2.47
C SER A 132 -1.01 -7.30 1.21
N ASN A 133 -1.96 -8.23 1.21
CA ASN A 133 -3.14 -8.15 0.36
C ASN A 133 -3.86 -6.81 0.55
N LYS A 134 -4.68 -6.40 -0.45
CA LYS A 134 -5.36 -5.10 -0.49
C LYS A 134 -6.84 -5.26 -0.19
N ALA A 135 -7.36 -4.47 0.76
CA ALA A 135 -8.78 -4.29 0.96
C ALA A 135 -9.23 -3.05 0.16
N VAL A 136 -10.29 -3.20 -0.63
CA VAL A 136 -10.84 -2.11 -1.46
C VAL A 136 -12.26 -1.82 -1.01
N PHE A 137 -12.55 -0.55 -0.79
CA PHE A 137 -13.85 -0.04 -0.34
C PHE A 137 -14.35 1.01 -1.32
N TYR A 138 -15.65 1.03 -1.53
CA TYR A 138 -16.33 2.05 -2.30
C TYR A 138 -17.31 2.78 -1.39
N PHE A 139 -17.37 4.10 -1.53
CA PHE A 139 -18.29 4.93 -0.80
C PHE A 139 -19.01 5.86 -1.77
N THR A 140 -20.33 5.84 -1.75
CA THR A 140 -21.17 6.73 -2.56
C THR A 140 -21.87 7.74 -1.66
N VAL A 141 -21.76 9.01 -2.03
CA VAL A 141 -22.50 10.11 -1.39
C VAL A 141 -23.95 10.05 -1.83
N GLU A 142 -24.87 9.86 -0.89
CA GLU A 142 -26.32 9.87 -1.15
C GLU A 142 -27.04 10.76 -0.14
N THR A 143 -27.82 11.73 -0.62
CA THR A 143 -28.58 12.62 0.25
C THR A 143 -29.67 11.87 1.00
N GLY A 144 -29.80 12.13 2.31
CA GLY A 144 -30.86 11.57 3.15
C GLY A 144 -30.65 10.13 3.63
N VAL A 145 -29.55 9.47 3.23
CA VAL A 145 -29.21 8.15 3.75
C VAL A 145 -28.75 8.27 5.18
N LYS A 146 -29.35 7.49 6.07
CA LYS A 146 -28.84 7.31 7.45
C LYS A 146 -27.91 6.12 7.44
N ASP A 147 -26.70 6.34 7.97
CA ASP A 147 -25.77 5.22 8.21
C ASP A 147 -26.40 4.31 9.28
N GLN A 148 -26.88 3.15 8.87
CA GLN A 148 -27.49 2.13 9.72
C GLN A 148 -26.75 0.80 9.60
N SER A 149 -25.56 0.80 9.03
CA SER A 149 -24.80 -0.42 8.82
C SER A 149 -24.43 -1.03 10.18
N LYS A 150 -25.11 -2.12 10.53
CA LYS A 150 -24.70 -2.95 11.65
C LYS A 150 -23.33 -3.53 11.33
N LEU A 151 -22.39 -3.37 12.26
CA LEU A 151 -21.05 -3.94 12.10
C LEU A 151 -21.14 -5.47 11.97
N PRO A 152 -20.54 -6.07 10.96
CA PRO A 152 -20.44 -7.53 10.86
C PRO A 152 -19.38 -8.06 11.82
N ALA A 153 -19.45 -9.37 12.11
CA ALA A 153 -18.34 -10.04 12.77
C ALA A 153 -17.07 -9.93 11.90
N PRO A 154 -15.90 -9.77 12.49
CA PRO A 154 -15.60 -9.79 13.92
C PRO A 154 -15.72 -8.40 14.61
N PHE A 155 -16.24 -7.38 13.94
CA PHE A 155 -16.28 -5.99 14.42
C PHE A 155 -17.54 -5.64 15.22
N ASP A 156 -18.48 -6.56 15.36
CA ASP A 156 -19.76 -6.39 16.06
C ASP A 156 -19.65 -6.49 17.60
N GLN A 157 -18.49 -6.84 18.11
CA GLN A 157 -18.26 -7.08 19.53
C GLN A 157 -17.12 -6.24 20.10
N GLY A 158 -17.36 -5.70 21.31
CA GLY A 158 -16.37 -4.97 22.08
C GLY A 158 -16.06 -3.56 21.59
N ASP A 159 -15.15 -2.89 22.28
CA ASP A 159 -14.64 -1.58 21.90
C ASP A 159 -13.58 -1.73 20.81
N ILE A 160 -13.90 -1.27 19.61
CA ILE A 160 -12.97 -1.27 18.49
C ILE A 160 -12.10 -0.02 18.54
N PRO A 161 -10.77 -0.14 18.74
CA PRO A 161 -9.89 1.02 18.88
C PRO A 161 -9.65 1.72 17.54
N ARG A 162 -9.43 3.04 17.60
CA ARG A 162 -9.01 3.80 16.45
C ARG A 162 -7.52 3.64 16.20
N LEU A 163 -7.15 3.19 15.00
CA LEU A 163 -5.76 3.01 14.56
C LEU A 163 -5.13 4.33 14.10
N GLY A 164 -5.91 5.19 13.44
CA GLY A 164 -5.44 6.47 12.93
C GLY A 164 -6.48 7.22 12.12
N TYR A 165 -6.02 8.24 11.36
CA TYR A 165 -6.85 9.10 10.54
C TYR A 165 -6.35 9.15 9.10
N ILE A 166 -7.29 9.25 8.16
CA ILE A 166 -7.03 9.74 6.80
C ILE A 166 -7.26 11.25 6.81
N LYS A 167 -6.25 12.02 6.36
CA LYS A 167 -6.24 13.50 6.38
C LYS A 167 -6.39 14.11 4.98
N ILE A 168 -7.05 13.41 4.09
CA ILE A 168 -7.29 13.86 2.73
C ILE A 168 -8.56 14.68 2.68
N ASP A 169 -8.46 15.92 2.13
CA ASP A 169 -9.61 16.75 1.79
C ASP A 169 -10.00 16.50 0.33
N LEU A 170 -11.26 16.15 0.12
CA LEU A 170 -11.80 15.85 -1.19
C LEU A 170 -11.95 17.09 -2.05
N ARG A 171 -11.80 16.95 -3.37
CA ARG A 171 -12.00 18.03 -4.32
C ARG A 171 -13.46 18.08 -4.75
N SER A 172 -14.01 19.29 -4.87
CA SER A 172 -15.33 19.46 -5.47
C SER A 172 -15.21 19.37 -6.99
N PRO A 173 -16.15 18.66 -7.69
CA PRO A 173 -16.20 18.72 -9.15
C PRO A 173 -16.43 20.17 -9.61
N GLY A 174 -15.52 20.71 -10.42
CA GLY A 174 -15.63 22.07 -10.97
C GLY A 174 -14.80 23.15 -10.30
N GLY A 175 -13.99 22.85 -9.29
CA GLY A 175 -12.96 23.76 -8.81
C GLY A 175 -11.82 23.88 -9.83
N ASN A 176 -11.85 24.87 -10.69
CA ASN A 176 -10.73 25.22 -11.58
C ASN A 176 -9.47 25.45 -10.73
N ARG A 177 -8.35 24.93 -11.24
CA ARG A 177 -6.99 25.19 -10.76
C ARG A 177 -6.64 26.66 -10.92
#